data_f27cbdac95b96b971d44c2308da370c3
#
_entry.id   f27cbdac95b96b971d44c2308da370c3
#
_cell.length_a   1.000
_cell.length_b   1.000
_cell.length_c   1.000
_cell.angle_alpha   90.00
_cell.angle_beta   90.00
_cell.angle_gamma   90.00
#
_symmetry.space_group_name_H-M   'P 1'
#
loop_
_entity.id
_entity.type
_entity.pdbx_description
1 polymer ?
#
loop_
_entity_poly.entity_id
_entity_poly.type
_entity_poly.pdbx_seq_one_letter_code
_entity_poly.pdbx_strand_id
1 'polypeptide(L)'
;MSHRAPVDAIVIGSGPNGLAAAITLARAGRSVRVYEAQSTLGGGIRSAELTRPGFVHDVASTVHALVVLSPFLKTLPLAKFGLEFAHPGAPFAHPLDDGTAVVAERSLEETASALGTDDGRAYRKLLAPFVEHSSNLMEALLGPLSARHPLTMASFGRHAIRSAAGLASRKFQDERTRAMFAGVAAHSMVPLDKLATAGYALGLIIAAHTAGWPVARGGSQKLSDAMAAYLRSLGGELVTDAPVESLAELPPSRVVLCDVTPRQFIQMAGDRLTPLYRWRLSRYRYGPGVFKMDWALNAPVPWRARECDRAGTVHLGGSMSEIAESERAVWDGRDVERPYVLTVQASRFDPSRAPSGKHTLWAYCHVPNGSTVDMSDRVERQIERFAPGFRDCIDERRVMFPADLERSNANLIGGDIAGGAADLAQIYARPVASFHPYATPIKGVFLCSSSTPPGVGVHGMCGYHAARAALRA
;
A
#
# COMPACT_ATOMS: atom_id res chain seq x y z
N MET A 1 -29.44 -11.28 -8.36
CA MET A 1 -29.09 -11.10 -6.93
C MET A 1 -30.33 -11.00 -5.99
N SER A 2 -31.51 -10.70 -6.49
CA SER A 2 -32.72 -10.40 -5.69
C SER A 2 -33.34 -11.55 -4.87
N HIS A 3 -32.96 -12.81 -5.09
CA HIS A 3 -33.59 -13.99 -4.43
C HIS A 3 -32.83 -14.47 -3.16
N ARG A 4 -31.77 -13.81 -2.72
CA ARG A 4 -31.06 -14.20 -1.48
C ARG A 4 -31.75 -13.61 -0.26
N ALA A 5 -31.72 -14.35 0.85
CA ALA A 5 -32.28 -13.89 2.13
C ALA A 5 -31.70 -12.51 2.54
N PRO A 6 -32.54 -11.64 3.15
CA PRO A 6 -32.10 -10.36 3.69
C PRO A 6 -30.98 -10.55 4.72
N VAL A 7 -30.05 -9.59 4.77
CA VAL A 7 -28.99 -9.50 5.78
C VAL A 7 -28.96 -8.10 6.38
N ASP A 8 -28.41 -7.94 7.59
CA ASP A 8 -28.28 -6.61 8.20
C ASP A 8 -27.37 -5.70 7.40
N ALA A 9 -26.27 -6.25 6.86
CA ALA A 9 -25.25 -5.48 6.17
C ALA A 9 -24.75 -6.15 4.89
N ILE A 10 -24.53 -5.34 3.87
CA ILE A 10 -23.87 -5.73 2.63
C ILE A 10 -22.56 -4.96 2.52
N VAL A 11 -21.50 -5.66 2.12
CA VAL A 11 -20.22 -5.06 1.76
C VAL A 11 -19.92 -5.35 0.30
N ILE A 12 -19.55 -4.32 -0.46
CA ILE A 12 -19.17 -4.44 -1.87
C ILE A 12 -17.66 -4.31 -1.98
N GLY A 13 -17.02 -5.38 -2.46
CA GLY A 13 -15.57 -5.53 -2.51
C GLY A 13 -14.99 -6.29 -1.31
N SER A 14 -14.10 -7.24 -1.60
CA SER A 14 -13.40 -8.07 -0.62
C SER A 14 -11.93 -7.67 -0.44
N GLY A 15 -11.58 -6.44 -0.77
CA GLY A 15 -10.27 -5.89 -0.46
C GLY A 15 -10.01 -5.81 1.05
N PRO A 16 -8.80 -5.44 1.48
CA PRO A 16 -8.47 -5.37 2.92
C PRO A 16 -9.45 -4.52 3.73
N ASN A 17 -9.96 -3.45 3.14
CA ASN A 17 -10.91 -2.56 3.81
C ASN A 17 -12.32 -3.15 3.82
N GLY A 18 -12.76 -3.76 2.73
CA GLY A 18 -14.06 -4.44 2.66
C GLY A 18 -14.15 -5.59 3.67
N LEU A 19 -13.12 -6.46 3.71
CA LEU A 19 -13.04 -7.54 4.71
C LEU A 19 -12.98 -6.99 6.14
N ALA A 20 -12.23 -5.91 6.39
CA ALA A 20 -12.17 -5.27 7.70
C ALA A 20 -13.53 -4.70 8.13
N ALA A 21 -14.27 -4.09 7.19
CA ALA A 21 -15.63 -3.61 7.42
C ALA A 21 -16.58 -4.76 7.76
N ALA A 22 -16.55 -5.83 6.96
CA ALA A 22 -17.39 -7.01 7.16
C ALA A 22 -17.13 -7.69 8.52
N ILE A 23 -15.86 -7.90 8.87
CA ILE A 23 -15.46 -8.47 10.17
C ILE A 23 -15.93 -7.58 11.32
N THR A 24 -15.80 -6.26 11.19
CA THR A 24 -16.23 -5.31 12.24
C THR A 24 -17.73 -5.41 12.49
N LEU A 25 -18.53 -5.49 11.44
CA LEU A 25 -19.99 -5.64 11.54
C LEU A 25 -20.39 -7.01 12.09
N ALA A 26 -19.76 -8.10 11.62
CA ALA A 26 -20.01 -9.45 12.11
C ALA A 26 -19.66 -9.60 13.61
N ARG A 27 -18.53 -9.03 14.06
CA ARG A 27 -18.17 -8.97 15.49
C ARG A 27 -19.17 -8.19 16.34
N ALA A 28 -19.93 -7.28 15.74
CA ALA A 28 -21.02 -6.56 16.39
C ALA A 28 -22.38 -7.30 16.31
N GLY A 29 -22.38 -8.58 15.91
CA GLY A 29 -23.57 -9.43 15.85
C GLY A 29 -24.49 -9.16 14.66
N ARG A 30 -23.98 -8.50 13.60
CA ARG A 30 -24.74 -8.27 12.37
C ARG A 30 -24.54 -9.42 11.39
N SER A 31 -25.63 -9.83 10.73
CA SER A 31 -25.53 -10.72 9.56
C SER A 31 -24.94 -9.94 8.39
N VAL A 32 -23.85 -10.46 7.80
CA VAL A 32 -23.06 -9.74 6.78
C VAL A 32 -22.89 -10.60 5.54
N ARG A 33 -23.07 -9.98 4.38
CA ARG A 33 -22.74 -10.57 3.07
C ARG A 33 -21.79 -9.65 2.32
N VAL A 34 -20.68 -10.23 1.82
CA VAL A 34 -19.71 -9.55 0.97
C VAL A 34 -19.89 -10.01 -0.46
N TYR A 35 -20.00 -9.07 -1.38
CA TYR A 35 -19.98 -9.31 -2.83
C TYR A 35 -18.61 -8.93 -3.39
N GLU A 36 -17.99 -9.86 -4.10
CA GLU A 36 -16.72 -9.67 -4.80
C GLU A 36 -16.92 -9.91 -6.29
N ALA A 37 -16.42 -8.98 -7.10
CA ALA A 37 -16.55 -9.05 -8.56
C ALA A 37 -15.69 -10.16 -9.18
N GLN A 38 -14.55 -10.46 -8.59
CA GLN A 38 -13.60 -11.45 -9.06
C GLN A 38 -13.90 -12.84 -8.49
N SER A 39 -13.32 -13.88 -9.09
CA SER A 39 -13.37 -15.25 -8.59
C SER A 39 -12.54 -15.47 -7.31
N THR A 40 -11.59 -14.58 -7.04
CA THR A 40 -10.68 -14.63 -5.87
C THR A 40 -10.87 -13.40 -5.00
N LEU A 41 -10.90 -13.62 -3.67
CA LEU A 41 -10.99 -12.55 -2.68
C LEU A 41 -9.65 -11.81 -2.53
N GLY A 42 -9.68 -10.58 -2.00
CA GLY A 42 -8.50 -9.90 -1.50
C GLY A 42 -8.15 -8.59 -2.20
N GLY A 43 -8.74 -8.28 -3.34
CA GLY A 43 -8.45 -7.02 -4.04
C GLY A 43 -6.94 -6.83 -4.29
N GLY A 44 -6.33 -5.83 -3.64
CA GLY A 44 -4.90 -5.54 -3.80
C GLY A 44 -3.94 -6.47 -3.03
N ILE A 45 -4.43 -7.46 -2.28
CA ILE A 45 -3.62 -8.46 -1.55
C ILE A 45 -3.77 -9.86 -2.13
N ARG A 46 -4.03 -9.98 -3.44
CA ARG A 46 -4.07 -11.25 -4.15
C ARG A 46 -2.67 -11.69 -4.56
N SER A 47 -2.48 -13.03 -4.63
CA SER A 47 -1.28 -13.65 -5.20
C SER A 47 -1.69 -14.64 -6.28
N ALA A 48 -0.82 -14.84 -7.26
CA ALA A 48 -1.04 -15.78 -8.35
C ALA A 48 0.28 -16.26 -8.96
N GLU A 49 0.24 -17.36 -9.66
CA GLU A 49 1.33 -17.83 -10.52
C GLU A 49 1.32 -17.01 -11.82
N LEU A 50 1.97 -15.83 -11.81
CA LEU A 50 1.91 -14.86 -12.92
C LEU A 50 2.90 -15.17 -14.06
N THR A 51 3.97 -15.90 -13.77
CA THR A 51 4.99 -16.32 -14.72
C THR A 51 4.84 -17.80 -15.04
N ARG A 52 5.56 -18.65 -14.33
CA ARG A 52 5.53 -20.12 -14.52
C ARG A 52 4.82 -20.82 -13.39
N PRO A 53 4.35 -22.06 -13.58
CA PRO A 53 3.82 -22.89 -12.51
C PRO A 53 4.83 -23.03 -11.35
N GLY A 54 4.33 -22.91 -10.11
CA GLY A 54 5.13 -22.94 -8.90
C GLY A 54 5.82 -21.63 -8.51
N PHE A 55 5.71 -20.55 -9.32
CA PHE A 55 6.21 -19.24 -8.97
C PHE A 55 5.07 -18.33 -8.51
N VAL A 56 4.98 -18.12 -7.21
CA VAL A 56 3.90 -17.33 -6.59
C VAL A 56 4.30 -15.87 -6.47
N HIS A 57 3.61 -15.00 -7.20
CA HIS A 57 3.80 -13.56 -7.18
C HIS A 57 2.62 -12.86 -6.51
N ASP A 58 2.87 -11.71 -5.89
CA ASP A 58 1.82 -10.84 -5.39
C ASP A 58 1.33 -9.92 -6.51
N VAL A 59 0.02 -9.89 -6.75
CA VAL A 59 -0.56 -9.14 -7.89
C VAL A 59 -0.37 -7.63 -7.69
N ALA A 60 -0.49 -7.13 -6.47
CA ALA A 60 -0.25 -5.72 -6.14
C ALA A 60 0.62 -5.59 -4.88
N SER A 61 0.06 -5.55 -3.68
CA SER A 61 0.84 -5.37 -2.44
C SER A 61 1.59 -6.63 -2.04
N THR A 62 2.86 -6.51 -1.66
CA THR A 62 3.71 -7.64 -1.22
C THR A 62 4.31 -7.44 0.17
N VAL A 63 4.55 -6.21 0.61
CA VAL A 63 5.16 -5.88 1.92
C VAL A 63 4.11 -5.33 2.87
N HIS A 64 4.08 -5.83 4.11
CA HIS A 64 2.96 -5.67 5.02
C HIS A 64 3.28 -4.99 6.35
N ALA A 65 4.13 -3.95 6.35
CA ALA A 65 4.46 -3.19 7.55
C ALA A 65 3.21 -2.62 8.27
N LEU A 66 2.27 -2.05 7.50
CA LEU A 66 1.06 -1.45 8.06
C LEU A 66 0.02 -2.48 8.50
N VAL A 67 0.06 -3.71 8.00
CA VAL A 67 -0.77 -4.82 8.51
C VAL A 67 -0.41 -5.13 9.95
N VAL A 68 0.90 -5.31 10.21
CA VAL A 68 1.42 -5.64 11.55
C VAL A 68 1.20 -4.51 12.55
N LEU A 69 1.23 -3.26 12.08
CA LEU A 69 1.03 -2.07 12.93
C LEU A 69 -0.43 -1.62 13.02
N SER A 70 -1.34 -2.18 12.22
CA SER A 70 -2.75 -1.78 12.21
C SER A 70 -3.40 -1.96 13.58
N PRO A 71 -3.97 -0.89 14.18
CA PRO A 71 -4.70 -1.00 15.44
C PRO A 71 -5.87 -2.00 15.39
N PHE A 72 -6.45 -2.21 14.22
CA PHE A 72 -7.53 -3.16 14.02
C PHE A 72 -7.03 -4.58 13.70
N LEU A 73 -6.18 -4.75 12.68
CA LEU A 73 -5.78 -6.08 12.22
C LEU A 73 -5.04 -6.88 13.30
N LYS A 74 -4.23 -6.24 14.13
CA LYS A 74 -3.55 -6.91 15.26
C LYS A 74 -4.50 -7.44 16.33
N THR A 75 -5.78 -7.02 16.35
CA THR A 75 -6.80 -7.56 17.26
C THR A 75 -7.49 -8.82 16.72
N LEU A 76 -7.22 -9.18 15.47
CA LEU A 76 -7.81 -10.33 14.82
C LEU A 76 -6.96 -11.58 15.04
N PRO A 77 -7.56 -12.76 15.23
CA PRO A 77 -6.82 -14.00 15.47
C PRO A 77 -6.30 -14.62 14.15
N LEU A 78 -5.72 -13.82 13.25
CA LEU A 78 -5.40 -14.24 11.89
C LEU A 78 -4.37 -15.38 11.84
N ALA A 79 -3.47 -15.46 12.82
CA ALA A 79 -2.53 -16.57 12.93
C ALA A 79 -3.25 -17.93 13.14
N LYS A 80 -4.40 -17.96 13.84
CA LYS A 80 -5.23 -19.15 13.99
C LYS A 80 -5.87 -19.58 12.67
N PHE A 81 -5.92 -18.70 11.70
CA PHE A 81 -6.45 -18.96 10.35
C PHE A 81 -5.33 -19.05 9.30
N GLY A 82 -4.10 -19.33 9.72
CA GLY A 82 -2.99 -19.67 8.84
C GLY A 82 -2.18 -18.48 8.31
N LEU A 83 -2.35 -17.27 8.84
CA LEU A 83 -1.50 -16.14 8.48
C LEU A 83 -0.17 -16.21 9.25
N GLU A 84 0.92 -16.31 8.50
CA GLU A 84 2.29 -16.20 9.01
C GLU A 84 3.04 -15.13 8.24
N PHE A 85 4.03 -14.50 8.89
CA PHE A 85 4.90 -13.53 8.26
C PHE A 85 6.35 -14.03 8.22
N ALA A 86 7.00 -13.84 7.06
CA ALA A 86 8.44 -13.96 6.92
C ALA A 86 9.06 -12.56 7.07
N HIS A 87 10.03 -12.44 7.98
CA HIS A 87 10.75 -11.19 8.23
C HIS A 87 12.09 -11.22 7.51
N PRO A 88 12.36 -10.26 6.60
CA PRO A 88 13.68 -10.07 6.01
C PRO A 88 14.72 -9.72 7.07
N GLY A 89 16.00 -9.97 6.78
CA GLY A 89 17.11 -9.60 7.65
C GLY A 89 17.25 -8.08 7.86
N ALA A 90 16.82 -7.29 6.87
CA ALA A 90 16.69 -5.84 6.95
C ALA A 90 15.38 -5.39 6.27
N PRO A 91 14.67 -4.38 6.78
CA PRO A 91 13.45 -3.86 6.15
C PRO A 91 13.66 -3.40 4.71
N PHE A 92 14.63 -2.54 4.48
CA PHE A 92 14.94 -2.04 3.13
C PHE A 92 16.40 -1.63 2.97
N ALA A 93 16.84 -1.55 1.71
CA ALA A 93 18.15 -1.06 1.32
C ALA A 93 18.04 -0.08 0.15
N HIS A 94 19.05 0.77 0.01
CA HIS A 94 19.23 1.69 -1.09
C HIS A 94 20.64 1.59 -1.64
N PRO A 95 20.87 0.88 -2.77
CA PRO A 95 22.17 0.77 -3.40
C PRO A 95 22.55 2.07 -4.14
N LEU A 96 23.85 2.31 -4.25
CA LEU A 96 24.46 3.49 -4.87
C LEU A 96 25.39 3.09 -6.01
N ASP A 97 25.72 4.04 -6.87
CA ASP A 97 26.55 3.81 -8.06
C ASP A 97 27.99 3.39 -7.74
N ASP A 98 28.47 3.74 -6.56
CA ASP A 98 29.81 3.34 -6.07
C ASP A 98 29.90 1.84 -5.68
N GLY A 99 28.77 1.12 -5.77
CA GLY A 99 28.70 -0.29 -5.41
C GLY A 99 28.46 -0.55 -3.92
N THR A 100 28.21 0.49 -3.13
CA THR A 100 27.77 0.37 -1.73
C THR A 100 26.26 0.45 -1.60
N ALA A 101 25.72 0.18 -0.42
CA ALA A 101 24.31 0.41 -0.11
C ALA A 101 24.16 1.05 1.28
N VAL A 102 23.07 1.80 1.45
CA VAL A 102 22.57 2.17 2.78
C VAL A 102 21.47 1.20 3.15
N VAL A 103 21.61 0.54 4.29
CA VAL A 103 20.64 -0.44 4.78
C VAL A 103 19.95 0.12 6.02
N ALA A 104 18.64 0.05 6.01
CA ALA A 104 17.85 0.27 7.21
C ALA A 104 17.74 -1.04 7.96
N GLU A 105 18.38 -1.10 9.11
CA GLU A 105 18.24 -2.22 10.04
C GLU A 105 16.91 -2.11 10.80
N ARG A 106 16.45 -3.22 11.38
CA ARG A 106 15.30 -3.15 12.27
C ARG A 106 15.62 -2.34 13.53
N SER A 107 16.83 -2.41 14.01
CA SER A 107 17.34 -1.56 15.07
C SER A 107 17.61 -0.13 14.58
N LEU A 108 16.99 0.86 15.24
CA LEU A 108 17.26 2.27 14.99
C LEU A 108 18.75 2.61 15.25
N GLU A 109 19.32 2.03 16.30
CA GLU A 109 20.70 2.27 16.72
C GLU A 109 21.71 1.71 15.71
N GLU A 110 21.46 0.51 15.17
CA GLU A 110 22.31 -0.09 14.14
C GLU A 110 22.28 0.74 12.85
N THR A 111 21.09 1.17 12.41
CA THR A 111 20.97 2.07 11.26
C THR A 111 21.70 3.39 11.51
N ALA A 112 21.47 4.02 12.66
CA ALA A 112 22.12 5.29 12.99
C ALA A 112 23.66 5.15 13.03
N SER A 113 24.18 4.05 13.55
CA SER A 113 25.61 3.78 13.57
C SER A 113 26.21 3.63 12.17
N ALA A 114 25.48 2.96 11.25
CA ALA A 114 25.91 2.78 9.86
C ALA A 114 25.89 4.09 9.04
N LEU A 115 25.08 5.08 9.43
CA LEU A 115 25.00 6.40 8.79
C LEU A 115 26.14 7.36 9.20
N GLY A 116 27.04 6.94 10.08
CA GLY A 116 28.13 7.77 10.57
C GLY A 116 27.74 8.73 11.70
N THR A 117 28.72 9.52 12.16
CA THR A 117 28.55 10.28 13.41
C THR A 117 27.48 11.36 13.32
N ASP A 118 27.51 12.19 12.29
CA ASP A 118 26.62 13.36 12.20
C ASP A 118 25.23 12.99 11.72
N ASP A 119 25.14 12.26 10.62
CA ASP A 119 23.85 11.82 10.07
C ASP A 119 23.19 10.79 10.98
N GLY A 120 23.95 9.88 11.60
CA GLY A 120 23.43 8.94 12.58
C GLY A 120 22.85 9.62 13.82
N ARG A 121 23.50 10.67 14.30
CA ARG A 121 22.96 11.50 15.41
C ARG A 121 21.69 12.23 15.00
N ALA A 122 21.68 12.79 13.79
CA ALA A 122 20.51 13.49 13.25
C ALA A 122 19.33 12.53 13.02
N TYR A 123 19.58 11.35 12.50
CA TYR A 123 18.62 10.28 12.25
C TYR A 123 17.98 9.81 13.56
N ARG A 124 18.79 9.47 14.55
CA ARG A 124 18.33 9.09 15.90
C ARG A 124 17.47 10.19 16.53
N LYS A 125 17.96 11.44 16.53
CA LYS A 125 17.22 12.59 17.10
C LYS A 125 15.88 12.81 16.43
N LEU A 126 15.79 12.54 15.13
CA LEU A 126 14.57 12.69 14.35
C LEU A 126 13.54 11.58 14.65
N LEU A 127 13.99 10.33 14.81
CA LEU A 127 13.11 9.17 14.78
C LEU A 127 12.84 8.51 16.14
N ALA A 128 13.82 8.54 17.07
CA ALA A 128 13.72 7.83 18.35
C ALA A 128 12.42 8.15 19.12
N PRO A 129 11.96 9.42 19.25
CA PRO A 129 10.74 9.72 19.98
C PRO A 129 9.50 9.08 19.37
N PHE A 130 9.50 8.87 18.06
CA PHE A 130 8.36 8.30 17.33
C PHE A 130 8.40 6.76 17.30
N VAL A 131 9.58 6.17 17.27
CA VAL A 131 9.77 4.71 17.39
C VAL A 131 9.35 4.25 18.79
N GLU A 132 9.79 4.96 19.82
CA GLU A 132 9.43 4.69 21.21
C GLU A 132 7.91 4.77 21.45
N HIS A 133 7.25 5.73 20.83
CA HIS A 133 5.80 5.94 20.98
C HIS A 133 5.01 5.52 19.72
N SER A 134 5.52 4.56 18.95
CA SER A 134 4.96 4.17 17.66
C SER A 134 3.51 3.68 17.73
N SER A 135 3.08 3.01 18.79
CA SER A 135 1.69 2.58 18.97
C SER A 135 0.74 3.78 19.00
N ASN A 136 1.06 4.80 19.79
CA ASN A 136 0.26 6.04 19.89
C ASN A 136 0.23 6.79 18.56
N LEU A 137 1.38 6.83 17.88
CA LEU A 137 1.49 7.47 16.57
C LEU A 137 0.65 6.73 15.52
N MET A 138 0.72 5.39 15.46
CA MET A 138 -0.05 4.60 14.50
C MET A 138 -1.57 4.68 14.78
N GLU A 139 -1.99 4.71 16.05
CA GLU A 139 -3.39 4.95 16.38
C GLU A 139 -3.89 6.32 15.92
N ALA A 140 -3.05 7.34 15.98
CA ALA A 140 -3.39 8.68 15.52
C ALA A 140 -3.36 8.80 13.99
N LEU A 141 -2.34 8.26 13.32
CA LEU A 141 -2.18 8.33 11.86
C LEU A 141 -3.21 7.47 11.13
N LEU A 142 -3.53 6.29 11.66
CA LEU A 142 -4.48 5.35 11.06
C LEU A 142 -5.90 5.49 11.65
N GLY A 143 -6.10 6.48 12.51
CA GLY A 143 -7.41 6.84 13.08
C GLY A 143 -8.10 7.96 12.32
N PRO A 144 -9.37 8.25 12.66
CA PRO A 144 -10.00 9.49 12.23
C PRO A 144 -9.27 10.67 12.88
N LEU A 145 -9.27 11.82 12.21
CA LEU A 145 -8.75 13.06 12.79
C LEU A 145 -9.37 13.27 14.17
N SER A 146 -8.57 13.06 15.20
CA SER A 146 -9.02 13.16 16.60
C SER A 146 -7.93 13.81 17.44
N ALA A 147 -8.36 14.40 18.56
CA ALA A 147 -7.45 14.99 19.54
C ALA A 147 -6.72 13.95 20.41
N ARG A 148 -6.69 12.67 20.00
CA ARG A 148 -5.91 11.65 20.69
C ARG A 148 -4.42 11.89 20.46
N HIS A 149 -3.63 11.79 21.50
CA HIS A 149 -2.17 11.98 21.45
C HIS A 149 -1.71 13.32 20.84
N PRO A 150 -2.27 14.47 21.27
CA PRO A 150 -2.06 15.77 20.61
C PRO A 150 -0.59 16.19 20.59
N LEU A 151 0.17 15.90 21.64
CA LEU A 151 1.59 16.24 21.73
C LEU A 151 2.44 15.41 20.73
N THR A 152 2.16 14.11 20.63
CA THR A 152 2.80 13.22 19.66
C THR A 152 2.51 13.68 18.24
N MET A 153 1.24 14.01 17.96
CA MET A 153 0.82 14.49 16.64
C MET A 153 1.39 15.87 16.29
N ALA A 154 1.46 16.80 17.22
CA ALA A 154 2.09 18.10 17.02
C ALA A 154 3.60 17.95 16.75
N SER A 155 4.28 17.10 17.54
CA SER A 155 5.71 16.81 17.34
C SER A 155 5.97 16.12 16.00
N PHE A 156 5.19 15.12 15.62
CA PHE A 156 5.28 14.46 14.31
C PHE A 156 4.93 15.42 13.18
N GLY A 157 3.81 16.12 13.31
CA GLY A 157 3.26 17.01 12.28
C GLY A 157 4.23 18.11 11.83
N ARG A 158 5.01 18.68 12.76
CA ARG A 158 6.03 19.71 12.42
C ARG A 158 7.11 19.21 11.45
N HIS A 159 7.37 17.89 11.42
CA HIS A 159 8.26 17.25 10.46
C HIS A 159 7.50 16.72 9.25
N ALA A 160 6.38 16.07 9.49
CA ALA A 160 5.57 15.39 8.48
C ALA A 160 4.97 16.33 7.42
N ILE A 161 4.61 17.57 7.82
CA ILE A 161 4.05 18.58 6.89
C ILE A 161 5.08 19.08 5.87
N ARG A 162 6.36 18.88 6.11
CA ARG A 162 7.44 19.34 5.22
C ARG A 162 7.50 18.51 3.94
N SER A 163 8.19 19.05 2.94
CA SER A 163 8.65 18.26 1.80
C SER A 163 9.76 17.31 2.21
N ALA A 164 9.80 16.12 1.61
CA ALA A 164 10.83 15.12 1.89
C ALA A 164 12.22 15.63 1.50
N ALA A 165 12.35 16.24 0.31
CA ALA A 165 13.61 16.83 -0.13
C ALA A 165 14.09 17.93 0.82
N GLY A 166 13.20 18.84 1.25
CA GLY A 166 13.53 19.91 2.17
C GLY A 166 13.89 19.42 3.59
N LEU A 167 13.24 18.36 4.08
CA LEU A 167 13.57 17.75 5.36
C LEU A 167 14.94 17.06 5.29
N ALA A 168 15.17 16.22 4.26
CA ALA A 168 16.41 15.49 4.07
C ALA A 168 17.61 16.43 3.95
N SER A 169 17.53 17.47 3.10
CA SER A 169 18.61 18.44 2.91
C SER A 169 18.94 19.24 4.17
N ARG A 170 17.97 19.44 5.07
CA ARG A 170 18.21 20.15 6.34
C ARG A 170 18.76 19.27 7.44
N LYS A 171 18.49 17.97 7.41
CA LYS A 171 18.79 17.04 8.49
C LYS A 171 20.05 16.24 8.23
N PHE A 172 20.33 15.90 6.99
CA PHE A 172 21.39 15.00 6.60
C PHE A 172 22.43 15.72 5.73
N GLN A 173 23.68 15.43 5.98
CA GLN A 173 24.82 16.00 5.25
C GLN A 173 25.27 15.08 4.12
N ASP A 174 25.22 13.76 4.36
CA ASP A 174 25.64 12.74 3.41
C ASP A 174 24.53 12.48 2.37
N GLU A 175 24.91 12.51 1.07
CA GLU A 175 24.01 12.19 -0.02
C GLU A 175 23.46 10.76 0.06
N ARG A 176 24.21 9.82 0.63
CA ARG A 176 23.78 8.44 0.84
C ARG A 176 22.56 8.38 1.77
N THR A 177 22.57 9.13 2.87
CA THR A 177 21.45 9.23 3.80
C THR A 177 20.25 9.93 3.17
N ARG A 178 20.51 10.98 2.39
CA ARG A 178 19.45 11.69 1.64
C ARG A 178 18.78 10.79 0.60
N ALA A 179 19.58 10.03 -0.14
CA ALA A 179 19.08 9.09 -1.16
C ALA A 179 18.23 7.98 -0.53
N MET A 180 18.67 7.38 0.57
CA MET A 180 17.89 6.41 1.32
C MET A 180 16.54 7.00 1.76
N PHE A 181 16.54 8.21 2.33
CA PHE A 181 15.32 8.88 2.77
C PHE A 181 14.39 9.19 1.60
N ALA A 182 14.93 9.62 0.46
CA ALA A 182 14.19 9.90 -0.77
C ALA A 182 13.55 8.63 -1.35
N GLY A 183 14.27 7.49 -1.35
CA GLY A 183 13.73 6.20 -1.77
C GLY A 183 12.49 5.80 -0.98
N VAL A 184 12.48 6.02 0.33
CA VAL A 184 11.27 5.78 1.13
C VAL A 184 10.19 6.84 0.88
N ALA A 185 10.57 8.10 0.68
CA ALA A 185 9.61 9.18 0.41
C ALA A 185 8.87 9.00 -0.93
N ALA A 186 9.51 8.36 -1.93
CA ALA A 186 8.91 8.09 -3.23
C ALA A 186 7.67 7.18 -3.15
N HIS A 187 7.49 6.40 -2.08
CA HIS A 187 6.23 5.68 -1.83
C HIS A 187 5.00 6.60 -1.74
N SER A 188 5.18 7.90 -1.58
CA SER A 188 4.08 8.87 -1.64
C SER A 188 3.50 9.04 -3.05
N MET A 189 4.25 8.67 -4.10
CA MET A 189 3.90 8.91 -5.51
C MET A 189 3.61 10.39 -5.80
N VAL A 190 4.27 11.28 -5.06
CA VAL A 190 4.14 12.74 -5.15
C VAL A 190 5.53 13.34 -5.25
N PRO A 191 5.74 14.42 -6.04
CA PRO A 191 7.05 15.08 -6.12
C PRO A 191 7.63 15.40 -4.75
N LEU A 192 8.89 15.04 -4.52
CA LEU A 192 9.52 15.06 -3.18
C LEU A 192 9.71 16.46 -2.59
N ASP A 193 9.50 17.51 -3.37
CA ASP A 193 9.48 18.92 -2.94
C ASP A 193 8.09 19.41 -2.51
N LYS A 194 7.02 18.61 -2.71
CA LYS A 194 5.68 18.94 -2.24
C LYS A 194 5.53 18.71 -0.73
N LEU A 195 4.68 19.51 -0.12
CA LEU A 195 4.36 19.38 1.31
C LEU A 195 3.77 18.00 1.64
N ALA A 196 3.99 17.57 2.88
CA ALA A 196 3.55 16.31 3.47
C ALA A 196 4.25 15.04 2.95
N THR A 197 5.11 15.09 1.93
CA THR A 197 5.88 13.93 1.46
C THR A 197 6.87 13.40 2.50
N ALA A 198 7.39 14.25 3.39
CA ALA A 198 8.19 13.80 4.54
C ALA A 198 7.39 12.92 5.50
N GLY A 199 6.09 13.12 5.63
CA GLY A 199 5.23 12.30 6.48
C GLY A 199 5.17 10.84 6.05
N TYR A 200 5.15 10.56 4.75
CA TYR A 200 5.22 9.21 4.20
C TYR A 200 6.55 8.54 4.54
N ALA A 201 7.66 9.21 4.27
CA ALA A 201 8.99 8.68 4.61
C ALA A 201 9.11 8.38 6.10
N LEU A 202 8.76 9.33 6.95
CA LEU A 202 8.84 9.16 8.42
C LEU A 202 7.95 8.02 8.89
N GLY A 203 6.70 7.94 8.42
CA GLY A 203 5.77 6.88 8.80
C GLY A 203 6.29 5.48 8.44
N LEU A 204 6.81 5.31 7.22
CA LEU A 204 7.34 4.03 6.74
C LEU A 204 8.68 3.67 7.42
N ILE A 205 9.56 4.63 7.66
CA ILE A 205 10.81 4.39 8.39
C ILE A 205 10.53 4.01 9.86
N ILE A 206 9.59 4.69 10.53
CA ILE A 206 9.15 4.32 11.87
C ILE A 206 8.57 2.90 11.88
N ALA A 207 7.76 2.55 10.87
CA ALA A 207 7.25 1.19 10.72
C ALA A 207 8.37 0.16 10.54
N ALA A 208 9.42 0.49 9.77
CA ALA A 208 10.59 -0.37 9.58
C ALA A 208 11.30 -0.69 10.91
N HIS A 209 11.52 0.32 11.75
CA HIS A 209 12.18 0.14 13.05
C HIS A 209 11.27 -0.54 14.09
N THR A 210 9.95 -0.38 13.97
CA THR A 210 9.00 -0.92 14.95
C THR A 210 8.60 -2.37 14.64
N ALA A 211 8.15 -2.62 13.41
CA ALA A 211 7.59 -3.90 12.99
C ALA A 211 8.44 -4.64 11.95
N GLY A 212 9.36 -3.93 11.31
CA GLY A 212 10.00 -4.40 10.09
C GLY A 212 9.08 -4.27 8.88
N TRP A 213 9.54 -4.79 7.74
CA TRP A 213 8.78 -4.85 6.50
C TRP A 213 8.56 -6.31 6.08
N PRO A 214 7.69 -7.06 6.79
CA PRO A 214 7.48 -8.48 6.52
C PRO A 214 6.67 -8.72 5.24
N VAL A 215 6.85 -9.92 4.67
CA VAL A 215 5.99 -10.47 3.62
C VAL A 215 5.12 -11.59 4.20
N ALA A 216 3.92 -11.79 3.68
CA ALA A 216 3.09 -12.91 4.08
C ALA A 216 3.67 -14.21 3.49
N ARG A 217 3.87 -15.24 4.32
CA ARG A 217 4.37 -16.55 3.91
C ARG A 217 3.37 -17.22 2.96
N GLY A 218 3.82 -17.65 1.81
CA GLY A 218 2.97 -18.23 0.76
C GLY A 218 2.19 -17.22 -0.07
N GLY A 219 2.41 -15.90 0.10
CA GLY A 219 1.78 -14.83 -0.67
C GLY A 219 0.84 -13.97 0.13
N SER A 220 0.65 -12.75 -0.35
CA SER A 220 -0.27 -11.77 0.24
C SER A 220 -1.71 -12.29 0.29
N GLN A 221 -2.08 -13.22 -0.60
CA GLN A 221 -3.36 -13.93 -0.59
C GLN A 221 -3.67 -14.56 0.76
N LYS A 222 -2.65 -15.04 1.49
CA LYS A 222 -2.82 -15.64 2.83
C LYS A 222 -3.44 -14.69 3.84
N LEU A 223 -3.18 -13.38 3.71
CA LEU A 223 -3.84 -12.37 4.54
C LEU A 223 -5.35 -12.31 4.22
N SER A 224 -5.70 -12.29 2.94
CA SER A 224 -7.10 -12.33 2.50
C SER A 224 -7.80 -13.62 2.95
N ASP A 225 -7.15 -14.76 2.76
CA ASP A 225 -7.69 -16.07 3.13
C ASP A 225 -7.97 -16.16 4.64
N ALA A 226 -7.03 -15.69 5.47
CA ALA A 226 -7.18 -15.65 6.91
C ALA A 226 -8.33 -14.71 7.36
N MET A 227 -8.43 -13.53 6.77
CA MET A 227 -9.53 -12.59 7.05
C MET A 227 -10.89 -13.17 6.62
N ALA A 228 -10.94 -13.81 5.45
CA ALA A 228 -12.16 -14.45 4.93
C ALA A 228 -12.57 -15.66 5.80
N ALA A 229 -11.62 -16.49 6.21
CA ALA A 229 -11.88 -17.62 7.09
C ALA A 229 -12.40 -17.15 8.46
N TYR A 230 -11.79 -16.10 9.02
CA TYR A 230 -12.28 -15.50 10.25
C TYR A 230 -13.70 -14.92 10.09
N LEU A 231 -13.99 -14.21 8.99
CA LEU A 231 -15.34 -13.69 8.71
C LEU A 231 -16.37 -14.84 8.63
N ARG A 232 -16.04 -15.95 7.94
CA ARG A 232 -16.91 -17.13 7.88
C ARG A 232 -17.17 -17.74 9.27
N SER A 233 -16.15 -17.78 10.13
CA SER A 233 -16.31 -18.29 11.50
C SER A 233 -17.24 -17.41 12.36
N LEU A 234 -17.46 -16.17 11.96
CA LEU A 234 -18.45 -15.24 12.56
C LEU A 234 -19.83 -15.32 11.88
N GLY A 235 -20.03 -16.24 10.93
CA GLY A 235 -21.29 -16.37 10.18
C GLY A 235 -21.42 -15.44 8.97
N GLY A 236 -20.35 -14.75 8.56
CA GLY A 236 -20.38 -13.89 7.37
C GLY A 236 -20.35 -14.69 6.07
N GLU A 237 -21.09 -14.24 5.08
CA GLU A 237 -21.18 -14.83 3.75
C GLU A 237 -20.24 -14.09 2.76
N LEU A 238 -19.56 -14.83 1.89
CA LEU A 238 -18.69 -14.32 0.83
C LEU A 238 -19.18 -14.86 -0.52
N VAL A 239 -19.47 -13.97 -1.45
CA VAL A 239 -19.98 -14.29 -2.78
C VAL A 239 -19.02 -13.72 -3.81
N THR A 240 -18.29 -14.59 -4.49
CA THR A 240 -17.40 -14.26 -5.60
C THR A 240 -18.12 -14.29 -6.94
N ASP A 241 -17.48 -13.84 -8.01
CA ASP A 241 -18.05 -13.74 -9.36
C ASP A 241 -19.38 -12.99 -9.36
N ALA A 242 -19.51 -12.00 -8.50
CA ALA A 242 -20.74 -11.26 -8.25
C ALA A 242 -20.51 -9.75 -8.31
N PRO A 243 -20.20 -9.21 -9.51
CA PRO A 243 -20.05 -7.77 -9.67
C PRO A 243 -21.37 -7.06 -9.32
N VAL A 244 -21.26 -5.95 -8.59
CA VAL A 244 -22.39 -5.07 -8.28
C VAL A 244 -22.22 -3.82 -9.13
N GLU A 245 -23.06 -3.66 -10.14
CA GLU A 245 -23.03 -2.51 -11.05
C GLU A 245 -23.92 -1.37 -10.56
N SER A 246 -25.00 -1.72 -9.85
CA SER A 246 -25.95 -0.77 -9.30
C SER A 246 -26.36 -1.12 -7.86
N LEU A 247 -26.46 -0.10 -7.00
CA LEU A 247 -27.03 -0.28 -5.66
C LEU A 247 -28.50 -0.75 -5.66
N ALA A 248 -29.21 -0.60 -6.79
CA ALA A 248 -30.59 -1.07 -6.93
C ALA A 248 -30.70 -2.60 -7.08
N GLU A 249 -29.62 -3.29 -7.45
CA GLU A 249 -29.57 -4.75 -7.61
C GLU A 249 -29.46 -5.50 -6.29
N LEU A 250 -29.07 -4.78 -5.23
CA LEU A 250 -28.82 -5.38 -3.93
C LEU A 250 -30.12 -5.81 -3.24
N PRO A 251 -30.13 -6.95 -2.54
CA PRO A 251 -31.24 -7.29 -1.67
C PRO A 251 -31.40 -6.26 -0.54
N PRO A 252 -32.59 -6.18 0.06
CA PRO A 252 -32.82 -5.28 1.20
C PRO A 252 -31.81 -5.50 2.34
N SER A 253 -31.21 -4.42 2.82
CA SER A 253 -30.29 -4.42 3.96
C SER A 253 -30.38 -3.10 4.72
N ARG A 254 -29.97 -3.09 6.00
CA ARG A 254 -29.95 -1.88 6.81
C ARG A 254 -28.81 -0.95 6.40
N VAL A 255 -27.64 -1.53 6.09
CA VAL A 255 -26.45 -0.77 5.69
C VAL A 255 -25.74 -1.43 4.52
N VAL A 256 -25.14 -0.60 3.66
CA VAL A 256 -24.26 -1.00 2.56
C VAL A 256 -22.94 -0.26 2.68
N LEU A 257 -21.83 -0.98 2.73
CA LEU A 257 -20.48 -0.43 2.74
C LEU A 257 -19.80 -0.73 1.41
N CYS A 258 -19.32 0.30 0.73
CA CYS A 258 -18.73 0.21 -0.60
C CYS A 258 -17.21 0.37 -0.53
N ASP A 259 -16.46 -0.74 -0.71
CA ASP A 259 -14.99 -0.73 -0.86
C ASP A 259 -14.63 -0.44 -2.31
N VAL A 260 -15.14 0.68 -2.83
CA VAL A 260 -14.92 1.16 -4.20
C VAL A 260 -14.47 2.62 -4.21
N THR A 261 -13.82 3.03 -5.30
CA THR A 261 -13.38 4.43 -5.47
C THR A 261 -14.54 5.35 -5.84
N PRO A 262 -14.40 6.68 -5.71
CA PRO A 262 -15.43 7.65 -6.08
C PRO A 262 -15.98 7.47 -7.50
N ARG A 263 -15.13 7.17 -8.50
CA ARG A 263 -15.57 6.96 -9.89
C ARG A 263 -16.59 5.83 -10.00
N GLN A 264 -16.31 4.69 -9.40
CA GLN A 264 -17.22 3.55 -9.42
C GLN A 264 -18.48 3.81 -8.59
N PHE A 265 -18.31 4.45 -7.42
CA PHE A 265 -19.45 4.76 -6.58
C PHE A 265 -20.46 5.70 -7.28
N ILE A 266 -19.98 6.69 -8.05
CA ILE A 266 -20.86 7.55 -8.86
C ILE A 266 -21.69 6.73 -9.85
N GLN A 267 -21.07 5.75 -10.50
CA GLN A 267 -21.76 4.85 -11.45
C GLN A 267 -22.79 3.97 -10.74
N MET A 268 -22.38 3.30 -9.66
CA MET A 268 -23.24 2.39 -8.90
C MET A 268 -24.43 3.08 -8.24
N ALA A 269 -24.24 4.29 -7.74
CA ALA A 269 -25.28 5.03 -7.06
C ALA A 269 -26.28 5.69 -8.01
N GLY A 270 -25.89 5.90 -9.28
CA GLY A 270 -26.76 6.49 -10.31
C GLY A 270 -27.41 7.80 -9.87
N ASP A 271 -28.68 7.98 -10.14
CA ASP A 271 -29.43 9.20 -9.83
C ASP A 271 -29.79 9.35 -8.34
N ARG A 272 -29.41 8.39 -7.49
CA ARG A 272 -29.62 8.47 -6.03
C ARG A 272 -28.69 9.49 -5.35
N LEU A 273 -27.64 9.97 -6.05
CA LEU A 273 -26.76 11.02 -5.54
C LEU A 273 -27.32 12.43 -5.78
N THR A 274 -27.25 13.27 -4.76
CA THR A 274 -27.52 14.69 -4.96
C THR A 274 -26.53 15.29 -5.96
N PRO A 275 -26.95 16.27 -6.83
CA PRO A 275 -26.06 16.88 -7.82
C PRO A 275 -24.77 17.44 -7.22
N LEU A 276 -24.87 18.09 -6.04
CA LEU A 276 -23.71 18.65 -5.33
C LEU A 276 -22.72 17.56 -4.88
N TYR A 277 -23.20 16.46 -4.33
CA TYR A 277 -22.31 15.39 -3.85
C TYR A 277 -21.66 14.66 -5.03
N ARG A 278 -22.42 14.38 -6.10
CA ARG A 278 -21.89 13.86 -7.36
C ARG A 278 -20.78 14.75 -7.92
N TRP A 279 -21.02 16.05 -7.98
CA TRP A 279 -20.02 17.01 -8.44
C TRP A 279 -18.77 17.02 -7.56
N ARG A 280 -18.90 16.97 -6.24
CA ARG A 280 -17.73 16.87 -5.32
C ARG A 280 -16.93 15.59 -5.56
N LEU A 281 -17.59 14.45 -5.67
CA LEU A 281 -16.94 13.16 -5.95
C LEU A 281 -16.25 13.15 -7.33
N SER A 282 -16.84 13.75 -8.36
CA SER A 282 -16.24 13.79 -9.70
C SER A 282 -14.95 14.62 -9.77
N ARG A 283 -14.69 15.44 -8.75
CA ARG A 283 -13.44 16.21 -8.62
C ARG A 283 -12.34 15.45 -7.86
N TYR A 284 -12.62 14.24 -7.42
CA TYR A 284 -11.62 13.38 -6.80
C TYR A 284 -10.53 13.02 -7.82
N ARG A 285 -9.27 13.23 -7.43
CA ARG A 285 -8.12 13.04 -8.32
C ARG A 285 -7.43 11.73 -8.01
N TYR A 286 -7.09 10.99 -9.07
CA TYR A 286 -6.23 9.82 -8.98
C TYR A 286 -4.77 10.23 -9.17
N GLY A 287 -3.87 9.53 -8.50
CA GLY A 287 -2.43 9.76 -8.55
C GLY A 287 -1.78 9.13 -9.78
N PRO A 288 -0.44 9.19 -9.87
CA PRO A 288 0.31 8.41 -10.85
C PRO A 288 -0.07 6.95 -10.82
N GLY A 289 0.09 6.29 -11.95
CA GLY A 289 -0.02 4.83 -12.05
C GLY A 289 1.30 4.13 -11.78
N VAL A 290 1.27 2.82 -11.77
CA VAL A 290 2.47 1.99 -11.73
C VAL A 290 2.54 1.08 -12.95
N PHE A 291 3.75 0.87 -13.45
CA PHE A 291 4.10 -0.18 -14.39
C PHE A 291 4.79 -1.28 -13.59
N LYS A 292 4.19 -2.45 -13.55
CA LYS A 292 4.60 -3.56 -12.68
C LYS A 292 5.21 -4.69 -13.49
N MET A 293 6.26 -5.28 -12.93
CA MET A 293 6.91 -6.46 -13.50
C MET A 293 7.11 -7.55 -12.44
N ASP A 294 6.97 -8.78 -12.89
CA ASP A 294 7.29 -9.98 -12.12
C ASP A 294 8.21 -10.87 -12.93
N TRP A 295 9.18 -11.48 -12.28
CA TRP A 295 10.11 -12.41 -12.92
C TRP A 295 10.20 -13.74 -12.16
N ALA A 296 10.20 -14.84 -12.92
CA ALA A 296 10.79 -16.10 -12.50
C ALA A 296 12.30 -16.04 -12.79
N LEU A 297 13.11 -16.34 -11.78
CA LEU A 297 14.56 -16.25 -11.87
C LEU A 297 15.24 -17.58 -11.62
N ASN A 298 16.33 -17.84 -12.36
CA ASN A 298 17.19 -19.01 -12.21
C ASN A 298 18.18 -18.92 -11.04
N ALA A 299 18.44 -17.68 -10.57
CA ALA A 299 19.35 -17.38 -9.48
C ALA A 299 18.83 -16.17 -8.69
N PRO A 300 19.33 -15.89 -7.48
CA PRO A 300 19.05 -14.64 -6.78
C PRO A 300 19.53 -13.44 -7.60
N VAL A 301 18.92 -12.26 -7.38
CA VAL A 301 19.40 -11.01 -7.99
C VAL A 301 20.87 -10.79 -7.60
N PRO A 302 21.80 -10.59 -8.56
CA PRO A 302 23.23 -10.49 -8.27
C PRO A 302 23.64 -9.08 -7.83
N TRP A 303 23.12 -8.62 -6.69
CA TRP A 303 23.42 -7.27 -6.18
C TRP A 303 24.91 -7.01 -6.06
N ARG A 304 25.39 -5.87 -6.58
CA ARG A 304 26.78 -5.44 -6.39
C ARG A 304 27.05 -5.17 -4.90
N ALA A 305 26.14 -4.47 -4.23
CA ALA A 305 26.13 -4.32 -2.78
C ALA A 305 25.45 -5.53 -2.14
N ARG A 306 26.24 -6.45 -1.58
CA ARG A 306 25.73 -7.72 -1.00
C ARG A 306 24.76 -7.52 0.15
N GLU A 307 24.78 -6.38 0.81
CA GLU A 307 23.85 -6.01 1.87
C GLU A 307 22.39 -5.98 1.39
N CYS A 308 22.16 -5.75 0.10
CA CYS A 308 20.83 -5.79 -0.51
C CYS A 308 20.21 -7.20 -0.48
N ASP A 309 21.01 -8.27 -0.43
CA ASP A 309 20.52 -9.65 -0.39
C ASP A 309 19.61 -9.96 0.80
N ARG A 310 19.77 -9.24 1.90
CA ARG A 310 19.01 -9.44 3.13
C ARG A 310 17.87 -8.45 3.32
N ALA A 311 17.76 -7.47 2.41
CA ALA A 311 16.72 -6.45 2.48
C ALA A 311 15.39 -6.95 1.92
N GLY A 312 14.29 -6.66 2.62
CA GLY A 312 12.94 -6.97 2.18
C GLY A 312 12.55 -6.20 0.93
N THR A 313 12.93 -4.94 0.88
CA THR A 313 12.71 -4.05 -0.26
C THR A 313 14.02 -3.39 -0.66
N VAL A 314 14.28 -3.27 -1.95
CA VAL A 314 15.43 -2.51 -2.47
C VAL A 314 14.89 -1.37 -3.33
N HIS A 315 15.30 -0.13 -2.99
CA HIS A 315 14.91 1.08 -3.69
C HIS A 315 16.01 1.46 -4.69
N LEU A 316 15.70 1.48 -5.97
CA LEU A 316 16.64 1.79 -7.04
C LEU A 316 16.34 3.17 -7.62
N GLY A 317 17.26 4.11 -7.45
CA GLY A 317 17.04 5.48 -7.93
C GLY A 317 18.32 6.33 -7.91
N GLY A 318 19.44 5.77 -7.41
CA GLY A 318 20.69 6.52 -7.29
C GLY A 318 20.60 7.64 -6.25
N SER A 319 20.86 8.89 -6.63
CA SER A 319 20.85 10.04 -5.74
C SER A 319 19.43 10.53 -5.38
N MET A 320 19.33 11.35 -4.31
CA MET A 320 18.07 12.01 -3.97
C MET A 320 17.53 12.87 -5.13
N SER A 321 18.42 13.55 -5.85
CA SER A 321 18.02 14.40 -6.99
C SER A 321 17.44 13.59 -8.13
N GLU A 322 18.01 12.43 -8.46
CA GLU A 322 17.52 11.53 -9.51
C GLU A 322 16.14 10.98 -9.17
N ILE A 323 15.92 10.55 -7.92
CA ILE A 323 14.62 10.10 -7.44
C ILE A 323 13.59 11.25 -7.50
N ALA A 324 13.96 12.45 -7.05
CA ALA A 324 13.07 13.61 -7.07
C ALA A 324 12.68 14.02 -8.49
N GLU A 325 13.60 13.93 -9.45
CA GLU A 325 13.33 14.19 -10.87
C GLU A 325 12.39 13.13 -11.46
N SER A 326 12.61 11.85 -11.16
CA SER A 326 11.73 10.76 -11.56
C SER A 326 10.29 11.01 -11.09
N GLU A 327 10.09 11.25 -9.80
CA GLU A 327 8.75 11.50 -9.24
C GLU A 327 8.09 12.77 -9.80
N ARG A 328 8.89 13.80 -10.04
CA ARG A 328 8.42 15.05 -10.65
C ARG A 328 7.95 14.82 -12.08
N ALA A 329 8.76 14.16 -12.90
CA ALA A 329 8.44 13.91 -14.30
C ALA A 329 7.15 13.11 -14.45
N VAL A 330 6.99 12.04 -13.66
CA VAL A 330 5.78 11.21 -13.64
C VAL A 330 4.54 12.01 -13.23
N TRP A 331 4.66 12.83 -12.19
CA TRP A 331 3.56 13.70 -11.74
C TRP A 331 3.13 14.71 -12.81
N ASP A 332 4.09 15.23 -13.59
CA ASP A 332 3.87 16.17 -14.69
C ASP A 332 3.42 15.46 -15.98
N GLY A 333 3.14 14.15 -15.95
CA GLY A 333 2.62 13.39 -17.09
C GLY A 333 3.69 12.94 -18.08
N ARG A 334 4.97 12.86 -17.67
CA ARG A 334 6.09 12.45 -18.53
C ARG A 334 6.67 11.12 -18.08
N ASP A 335 6.92 10.22 -19.03
CA ASP A 335 7.64 8.98 -18.78
C ASP A 335 9.14 9.26 -18.59
N VAL A 336 9.79 8.43 -17.75
CA VAL A 336 11.16 8.65 -17.27
C VAL A 336 12.10 7.61 -17.88
N GLU A 337 13.28 8.04 -18.34
CA GLU A 337 14.30 7.13 -18.89
C GLU A 337 15.02 6.33 -17.79
N ARG A 338 15.25 6.94 -16.62
CA ARG A 338 15.79 6.30 -15.41
C ARG A 338 14.78 6.36 -14.29
N PRO A 339 13.79 5.44 -14.28
CA PRO A 339 12.73 5.49 -13.29
C PRO A 339 13.25 5.12 -11.89
N TYR A 340 12.64 5.71 -10.88
CA TYR A 340 12.69 5.11 -9.56
C TYR A 340 12.00 3.75 -9.61
N VAL A 341 12.68 2.69 -9.14
CA VAL A 341 12.15 1.32 -9.14
C VAL A 341 12.19 0.76 -7.73
N LEU A 342 11.09 0.18 -7.31
CA LEU A 342 10.99 -0.55 -6.05
C LEU A 342 10.97 -2.05 -6.35
N THR A 343 11.84 -2.81 -5.68
CA THR A 343 11.96 -4.26 -5.89
C THR A 343 11.80 -5.04 -4.59
N VAL A 344 11.20 -6.23 -4.69
CA VAL A 344 11.06 -7.20 -3.58
C VAL A 344 11.35 -8.60 -4.08
N GLN A 345 12.33 -9.27 -3.47
CA GLN A 345 12.66 -10.68 -3.76
C GLN A 345 12.13 -11.58 -2.63
N ALA A 346 10.82 -11.75 -2.56
CA ALA A 346 10.12 -12.45 -1.46
C ALA A 346 10.65 -13.89 -1.26
N SER A 347 11.04 -14.58 -2.33
CA SER A 347 11.60 -15.94 -2.27
C SER A 347 12.91 -16.09 -1.47
N ARG A 348 13.59 -14.97 -1.17
CA ARG A 348 14.77 -14.96 -0.28
C ARG A 348 14.41 -15.22 1.18
N PHE A 349 13.19 -14.93 1.57
CA PHE A 349 12.71 -14.99 2.96
C PHE A 349 11.59 -16.02 3.11
N ASP A 350 10.95 -16.38 2.00
CA ASP A 350 9.85 -17.33 1.90
C ASP A 350 10.11 -18.32 0.75
N PRO A 351 10.76 -19.47 1.03
CA PRO A 351 11.07 -20.46 0.00
C PRO A 351 9.83 -21.05 -0.71
N SER A 352 8.63 -20.90 -0.14
CA SER A 352 7.40 -21.39 -0.78
C SER A 352 6.97 -20.59 -2.02
N ARG A 353 7.68 -19.48 -2.33
CA ARG A 353 7.36 -18.60 -3.45
C ARG A 353 7.88 -19.08 -4.81
N ALA A 354 8.83 -20.03 -4.81
CA ALA A 354 9.42 -20.57 -6.04
C ALA A 354 9.88 -22.04 -5.84
N PRO A 355 10.05 -22.81 -6.91
CA PRO A 355 10.69 -24.11 -6.84
C PRO A 355 12.10 -24.04 -6.25
N SER A 356 12.59 -25.18 -5.71
CA SER A 356 13.92 -25.24 -5.10
C SER A 356 15.02 -24.72 -6.04
N GLY A 357 15.88 -23.84 -5.53
CA GLY A 357 16.95 -23.21 -6.29
C GLY A 357 16.50 -22.13 -7.29
N LYS A 358 15.21 -21.83 -7.33
CA LYS A 358 14.63 -20.75 -8.15
C LYS A 358 14.16 -19.59 -7.28
N HIS A 359 13.92 -18.44 -7.92
CA HIS A 359 13.53 -17.22 -7.21
C HIS A 359 12.45 -16.46 -7.94
N THR A 360 11.71 -15.63 -7.20
CA THR A 360 10.82 -14.61 -7.76
C THR A 360 11.45 -13.23 -7.55
N LEU A 361 11.19 -12.31 -8.47
CA LEU A 361 11.34 -10.88 -8.24
C LEU A 361 10.04 -10.20 -8.61
N TRP A 362 9.63 -9.26 -7.78
CA TRP A 362 8.50 -8.35 -7.98
C TRP A 362 9.04 -6.93 -7.99
N ALA A 363 8.62 -6.12 -8.96
CA ALA A 363 8.99 -4.72 -9.01
C ALA A 363 7.91 -3.86 -9.64
N TYR A 364 7.99 -2.56 -9.38
CA TYR A 364 7.29 -1.55 -10.15
C TYR A 364 8.10 -0.25 -10.25
N CYS A 365 7.78 0.54 -11.26
CA CYS A 365 8.13 1.95 -11.32
C CYS A 365 6.86 2.80 -11.43
N HIS A 366 6.96 4.08 -11.05
CA HIS A 366 5.88 5.02 -11.25
C HIS A 366 5.82 5.49 -12.70
N VAL A 367 4.59 5.66 -13.21
CA VAL A 367 4.31 6.15 -14.55
C VAL A 367 3.13 7.15 -14.49
N PRO A 368 2.95 8.01 -15.50
CA PRO A 368 1.73 8.82 -15.59
C PRO A 368 0.47 7.96 -15.47
N ASN A 369 -0.58 8.51 -14.84
CA ASN A 369 -1.86 7.80 -14.70
C ASN A 369 -2.37 7.35 -16.07
N GLY A 370 -2.63 6.06 -16.22
CA GLY A 370 -3.09 5.47 -17.48
C GLY A 370 -2.03 5.37 -18.59
N SER A 371 -0.74 5.52 -18.28
CA SER A 371 0.35 5.38 -19.26
C SER A 371 0.26 4.04 -19.99
N THR A 372 0.53 4.06 -21.30
CA THR A 372 0.62 2.90 -22.19
C THR A 372 2.04 2.60 -22.64
N VAL A 373 3.02 3.32 -22.09
CA VAL A 373 4.43 3.16 -22.44
C VAL A 373 5.00 1.90 -21.81
N ASP A 374 5.68 1.09 -22.61
CA ASP A 374 6.41 -0.08 -22.11
C ASP A 374 7.71 0.36 -21.42
N MET A 375 7.75 0.17 -20.11
CA MET A 375 8.89 0.50 -19.27
C MET A 375 9.84 -0.70 -19.03
N SER A 376 9.59 -1.86 -19.64
CA SER A 376 10.29 -3.11 -19.33
C SER A 376 11.81 -2.97 -19.43
N ASP A 377 12.30 -2.46 -20.54
CA ASP A 377 13.75 -2.30 -20.76
C ASP A 377 14.37 -1.25 -19.81
N ARG A 378 13.64 -0.17 -19.53
CA ARG A 378 14.09 0.88 -18.59
C ARG A 378 14.18 0.36 -17.16
N VAL A 379 13.19 -0.44 -16.72
CA VAL A 379 13.20 -1.08 -15.40
C VAL A 379 14.35 -2.09 -15.30
N GLU A 380 14.52 -2.96 -16.29
CA GLU A 380 15.60 -3.94 -16.30
C GLU A 380 16.99 -3.28 -16.35
N ARG A 381 17.18 -2.21 -17.14
CA ARG A 381 18.43 -1.41 -17.11
C ARG A 381 18.71 -0.79 -15.76
N GLN A 382 17.65 -0.34 -15.07
CA GLN A 382 17.81 0.23 -13.72
C GLN A 382 18.20 -0.86 -12.70
N ILE A 383 17.66 -2.08 -12.82
CA ILE A 383 18.10 -3.20 -11.99
C ILE A 383 19.55 -3.59 -12.32
N GLU A 384 19.90 -3.73 -13.60
CA GLU A 384 21.26 -4.05 -14.08
C GLU A 384 22.32 -3.04 -13.57
N ARG A 385 21.97 -1.77 -13.46
CA ARG A 385 22.86 -0.73 -12.92
C ARG A 385 23.40 -1.09 -11.53
N PHE A 386 22.58 -1.70 -10.69
CA PHE A 386 22.92 -2.05 -9.31
C PHE A 386 23.15 -3.56 -9.11
N ALA A 387 22.74 -4.38 -10.07
CA ALA A 387 22.86 -5.83 -10.06
C ALA A 387 23.32 -6.35 -11.44
N PRO A 388 24.60 -6.13 -11.83
CA PRO A 388 25.12 -6.57 -13.12
C PRO A 388 24.96 -8.07 -13.31
N GLY A 389 24.42 -8.49 -14.46
CA GLY A 389 24.07 -9.88 -14.77
C GLY A 389 22.66 -10.29 -14.35
N PHE A 390 21.84 -9.33 -13.93
CA PHE A 390 20.43 -9.61 -13.59
C PHE A 390 19.67 -10.23 -14.76
N ARG A 391 19.88 -9.71 -15.98
CA ARG A 391 19.19 -10.21 -17.19
C ARG A 391 19.50 -11.67 -17.49
N ASP A 392 20.70 -12.13 -17.13
CA ASP A 392 21.10 -13.54 -17.30
C ASP A 392 20.37 -14.48 -16.31
N CYS A 393 19.84 -13.92 -15.23
CA CYS A 393 19.06 -14.68 -14.25
C CYS A 393 17.59 -14.87 -14.67
N ILE A 394 17.11 -14.16 -15.69
CA ILE A 394 15.69 -14.15 -16.07
C ILE A 394 15.34 -15.45 -16.80
N ASP A 395 14.36 -16.19 -16.25
CA ASP A 395 13.77 -17.36 -16.89
C ASP A 395 12.47 -16.98 -17.64
N GLU A 396 11.60 -16.20 -16.98
CA GLU A 396 10.38 -15.64 -17.56
C GLU A 396 10.00 -14.34 -16.86
N ARG A 397 9.27 -13.49 -17.58
CA ARG A 397 8.74 -12.23 -17.04
C ARG A 397 7.28 -12.03 -17.39
N ARG A 398 6.57 -11.38 -16.50
CA ARG A 398 5.22 -10.87 -16.69
C ARG A 398 5.21 -9.37 -16.51
N VAL A 399 4.54 -8.65 -17.40
CA VAL A 399 4.35 -7.21 -17.36
C VAL A 399 2.88 -6.91 -17.11
N MET A 400 2.61 -5.90 -16.27
CA MET A 400 1.27 -5.36 -16.06
C MET A 400 1.33 -3.84 -16.24
N PHE A 401 0.66 -3.37 -17.27
CA PHE A 401 0.43 -1.94 -17.52
C PHE A 401 -0.62 -1.38 -16.56
N PRO A 402 -0.73 -0.05 -16.41
CA PRO A 402 -1.80 0.58 -15.65
C PRO A 402 -3.20 0.03 -15.95
N ALA A 403 -3.51 -0.21 -17.23
CA ALA A 403 -4.78 -0.79 -17.65
C ALA A 403 -4.98 -2.25 -17.21
N ASP A 404 -3.90 -3.04 -17.12
CA ASP A 404 -3.97 -4.42 -16.63
C ASP A 404 -4.25 -4.46 -15.13
N LEU A 405 -3.62 -3.55 -14.38
CA LEU A 405 -3.88 -3.38 -12.95
C LEU A 405 -5.31 -2.96 -12.69
N GLU A 406 -5.84 -1.99 -13.44
CA GLU A 406 -7.25 -1.57 -13.33
C GLU A 406 -8.22 -2.71 -13.69
N ARG A 407 -7.93 -3.52 -14.73
CA ARG A 407 -8.74 -4.72 -15.04
C ARG A 407 -8.68 -5.78 -13.94
N SER A 408 -7.53 -5.94 -13.31
CA SER A 408 -7.38 -6.90 -12.21
C SER A 408 -8.10 -6.45 -10.95
N ASN A 409 -8.11 -5.14 -10.69
CA ASN A 409 -8.80 -4.53 -9.56
C ASN A 409 -9.29 -3.14 -9.97
N ALA A 410 -10.59 -3.01 -10.16
CA ALA A 410 -11.22 -1.79 -10.63
C ALA A 410 -11.02 -0.56 -9.72
N ASN A 411 -10.49 -0.73 -8.51
CA ASN A 411 -10.08 0.38 -7.64
C ASN A 411 -8.74 1.02 -8.04
N LEU A 412 -7.94 0.36 -8.89
CA LEU A 412 -6.62 0.83 -9.32
C LEU A 412 -6.74 1.68 -10.60
N ILE A 413 -7.45 2.80 -10.51
CA ILE A 413 -7.82 3.66 -11.62
C ILE A 413 -6.57 4.22 -12.33
N GLY A 414 -6.41 3.84 -13.62
CA GLY A 414 -5.22 4.23 -14.38
C GLY A 414 -3.90 3.74 -13.77
N GLY A 415 -3.95 2.65 -12.99
CA GLY A 415 -2.81 2.08 -12.28
C GLY A 415 -2.49 2.74 -10.93
N ASP A 416 -3.29 3.68 -10.45
CA ASP A 416 -3.11 4.30 -9.13
C ASP A 416 -3.33 3.28 -8.01
N ILE A 417 -2.25 2.88 -7.35
CA ILE A 417 -2.26 1.93 -6.22
C ILE A 417 -2.56 2.58 -4.87
N ALA A 418 -2.62 3.92 -4.81
CA ALA A 418 -2.87 4.68 -3.58
C ALA A 418 -4.38 4.91 -3.33
N GLY A 419 -5.24 4.64 -4.33
CA GLY A 419 -6.67 4.90 -4.27
C GLY A 419 -7.00 6.39 -4.24
N GLY A 420 -6.17 7.20 -4.86
CA GLY A 420 -6.27 8.65 -5.04
C GLY A 420 -4.99 9.39 -4.74
N ALA A 421 -4.78 10.53 -5.40
CA ALA A 421 -3.60 11.37 -5.24
C ALA A 421 -3.35 11.68 -3.75
N ALA A 422 -2.12 11.48 -3.31
CA ALA A 422 -1.73 11.60 -1.91
C ALA A 422 -1.13 12.98 -1.57
N ASP A 423 -1.58 14.03 -2.26
CA ASP A 423 -1.19 15.40 -1.94
C ASP A 423 -1.90 15.94 -0.67
N LEU A 424 -1.35 17.00 -0.11
CA LEU A 424 -1.80 17.57 1.16
C LEU A 424 -3.31 17.88 1.17
N ALA A 425 -3.83 18.40 0.07
CA ALA A 425 -5.25 18.80 -0.01
C ALA A 425 -6.16 17.57 0.08
N GLN A 426 -5.81 16.50 -0.63
CA GLN A 426 -6.65 15.30 -0.70
C GLN A 426 -6.44 14.34 0.47
N ILE A 427 -5.29 14.35 1.14
CA ILE A 427 -5.08 13.60 2.39
C ILE A 427 -6.16 13.96 3.43
N TYR A 428 -6.47 15.25 3.56
CA TYR A 428 -7.43 15.73 4.55
C TYR A 428 -8.89 15.79 4.04
N ALA A 429 -9.09 15.85 2.72
CA ALA A 429 -10.40 16.06 2.11
C ALA A 429 -10.88 14.88 1.25
N ARG A 430 -10.57 13.64 1.65
CA ARG A 430 -10.97 12.44 0.90
C ARG A 430 -12.20 11.76 1.48
N PRO A 431 -13.13 11.23 0.64
CA PRO A 431 -13.23 11.49 -0.80
C PRO A 431 -13.79 12.87 -1.09
N VAL A 432 -14.42 13.50 -0.09
CA VAL A 432 -14.92 14.89 -0.05
C VAL A 432 -14.64 15.48 1.33
N ALA A 433 -14.44 16.79 1.41
CA ALA A 433 -14.33 17.48 2.69
C ALA A 433 -15.62 17.30 3.52
N SER A 434 -15.53 16.57 4.63
CA SER A 434 -16.68 16.23 5.49
C SER A 434 -16.22 15.87 6.90
N PHE A 435 -17.05 16.19 7.92
CA PHE A 435 -16.89 15.68 9.26
C PHE A 435 -17.32 14.20 9.39
N HIS A 436 -18.04 13.68 8.39
CA HIS A 436 -18.47 12.28 8.28
C HIS A 436 -17.98 11.68 6.97
N PRO A 437 -16.63 11.48 6.80
CA PRO A 437 -16.04 11.17 5.51
C PRO A 437 -16.43 9.81 4.93
N TYR A 438 -17.00 8.94 5.74
CA TYR A 438 -17.47 7.61 5.30
C TYR A 438 -18.93 7.63 4.85
N ALA A 439 -19.76 8.52 5.40
CA ALA A 439 -21.18 8.60 5.09
C ALA A 439 -21.43 9.23 3.71
N THR A 440 -22.46 8.74 3.03
CA THR A 440 -22.96 9.33 1.78
C THR A 440 -24.32 9.98 2.02
N PRO A 441 -24.83 10.81 1.09
CA PRO A 441 -26.20 11.34 1.17
C PRO A 441 -27.30 10.25 1.09
N ILE A 442 -26.95 9.05 0.65
CA ILE A 442 -27.89 7.92 0.57
C ILE A 442 -27.96 7.27 1.95
N LYS A 443 -29.14 7.30 2.57
CA LYS A 443 -29.33 6.72 3.92
C LYS A 443 -28.88 5.26 3.95
N GLY A 444 -28.04 4.92 4.93
CA GLY A 444 -27.52 3.57 5.14
C GLY A 444 -26.39 3.16 4.20
N VAL A 445 -25.90 4.06 3.32
CA VAL A 445 -24.78 3.77 2.38
C VAL A 445 -23.52 4.51 2.78
N PHE A 446 -22.41 3.77 2.88
CA PHE A 446 -21.10 4.27 3.32
C PHE A 446 -20.02 3.89 2.32
N LEU A 447 -18.98 4.74 2.20
CA LEU A 447 -17.72 4.44 1.51
C LEU A 447 -16.69 3.93 2.52
N CYS A 448 -15.93 2.91 2.12
CA CYS A 448 -14.95 2.29 3.02
C CYS A 448 -13.62 1.93 2.37
N SER A 449 -13.39 2.34 1.12
CA SER A 449 -12.13 2.10 0.40
C SER A 449 -10.99 3.03 0.85
N SER A 450 -9.79 2.80 0.32
CA SER A 450 -8.62 3.69 0.51
C SER A 450 -8.85 5.13 0.03
N SER A 451 -9.93 5.39 -0.73
CA SER A 451 -10.36 6.76 -1.04
C SER A 451 -11.01 7.48 0.15
N THR A 452 -11.17 6.82 1.31
CA THR A 452 -11.61 7.43 2.59
C THR A 452 -10.46 7.49 3.59
N PRO A 453 -10.53 8.31 4.65
CA PRO A 453 -9.49 8.31 5.69
C PRO A 453 -9.30 6.92 6.35
N PRO A 454 -8.09 6.56 6.77
CA PRO A 454 -6.83 7.31 6.70
C PRO A 454 -6.14 7.26 5.34
N GLY A 455 -6.65 6.55 4.36
CA GLY A 455 -6.14 6.55 3.01
C GLY A 455 -5.39 5.28 2.63
N VAL A 456 -4.27 5.47 1.92
CA VAL A 456 -3.48 4.40 1.30
C VAL A 456 -2.83 3.47 2.33
N GLY A 457 -2.75 2.19 1.96
CA GLY A 457 -2.05 1.16 2.68
C GLY A 457 -2.91 -0.04 3.04
N VAL A 458 -2.26 -1.20 3.21
CA VAL A 458 -2.92 -2.43 3.67
C VAL A 458 -2.98 -2.40 5.19
N HIS A 459 -4.01 -1.78 5.75
CA HIS A 459 -4.21 -1.65 7.19
C HIS A 459 -5.66 -1.93 7.64
N GLY A 460 -6.63 -1.98 6.69
CA GLY A 460 -8.04 -2.26 6.98
C GLY A 460 -8.78 -1.15 7.74
N MET A 461 -8.13 -0.03 8.05
CA MET A 461 -8.69 0.99 8.93
C MET A 461 -9.80 1.82 8.27
N CYS A 462 -9.76 2.03 6.95
CA CYS A 462 -10.86 2.70 6.24
C CYS A 462 -12.17 1.90 6.44
N GLY A 463 -12.10 0.58 6.22
CA GLY A 463 -13.23 -0.33 6.44
C GLY A 463 -13.69 -0.38 7.89
N TYR A 464 -12.74 -0.51 8.82
CA TYR A 464 -13.04 -0.52 10.26
C TYR A 464 -13.77 0.74 10.71
N HIS A 465 -13.29 1.93 10.32
CA HIS A 465 -13.92 3.19 10.72
C HIS A 465 -15.27 3.42 10.05
N ALA A 466 -15.40 3.04 8.76
CA ALA A 466 -16.68 3.10 8.06
C ALA A 466 -17.74 2.20 8.72
N ALA A 467 -17.37 0.96 9.07
CA ALA A 467 -18.27 0.05 9.78
C ALA A 467 -18.67 0.58 11.15
N ARG A 468 -17.73 1.17 11.88
CA ARG A 468 -18.05 1.84 13.17
C ARG A 468 -18.97 3.05 13.00
N ALA A 469 -18.84 3.79 11.90
CA ALA A 469 -19.78 4.87 11.59
C ALA A 469 -21.18 4.31 11.27
N ALA A 470 -21.24 3.25 10.47
CA ALA A 470 -22.50 2.57 10.14
C ALA A 470 -23.22 1.96 11.37
N LEU A 471 -22.48 1.45 12.35
CA LEU A 471 -23.07 0.91 13.59
C LEU A 471 -23.67 1.99 14.52
N ARG A 472 -23.36 3.26 14.31
CA ARG A 472 -23.85 4.40 15.11
C ARG A 472 -24.99 5.16 14.43
N ALA A 473 -25.19 4.92 13.14
CA ALA A 473 -26.21 5.55 12.31
C ALA A 473 -27.55 4.78 12.37
#